data_c82a0d69ccb80e7efa37f139cd789ffd
#
_entry.id   c82a0d69ccb80e7efa37f139cd789ffd
#
_cell.length_a   1.000
_cell.length_b   1.000
_cell.length_c   1.000
_cell.angle_alpha   90.00
_cell.angle_beta   90.00
_cell.angle_gamma   90.00
#
_symmetry.space_group_name_H-M   'P 1'
#
loop_
_entity.id
_entity.type
_entity.pdbx_description
1 polymer ?
#
loop_
_entity_poly.entity_id
_entity_poly.type
_entity_poly.pdbx_seq_one_letter_code
_entity_poly.pdbx_strand_id
1 'polypeptide(L)'
;TGKSAFHQGIDLACAAGTAVRAVQEGVVTAAAYSPSYGSHLRILHPDGCETRYAHLQYLYVRPGEVVQAGQTLGTVGQTGRATGAHLHLELWRQGAACDPAALLENAP
;
A
#
# COMPACT_ATOMS: atom_id res chain seq x y z
N THR A 1 4.51 0.28 -18.77
CA THR A 1 4.96 0.98 -17.58
C THR A 1 4.35 0.37 -16.35
N GLY A 2 4.97 0.51 -15.23
CA GLY A 2 4.40 0.10 -13.97
C GLY A 2 3.42 1.11 -13.37
N LYS A 3 3.03 2.13 -14.12
CA LYS A 3 2.21 3.20 -13.60
C LYS A 3 0.95 3.34 -14.43
N SER A 4 -0.21 3.19 -13.78
CA SER A 4 -1.50 3.41 -14.42
C SER A 4 -1.91 4.87 -14.27
N ALA A 5 -2.98 5.25 -15.00
CA ALA A 5 -3.58 6.55 -14.81
C ALA A 5 -4.05 6.72 -13.36
N PHE A 6 -3.92 7.93 -12.84
CA PHE A 6 -4.33 8.20 -11.48
C PHE A 6 -5.85 8.27 -11.37
N HIS A 7 -6.45 7.29 -10.73
CA HIS A 7 -7.85 7.33 -10.28
C HIS A 7 -7.88 7.14 -8.77
N GLN A 8 -7.34 6.03 -8.30
CA GLN A 8 -7.28 5.73 -6.88
C GLN A 8 -5.88 5.33 -6.44
N GLY A 9 -4.89 5.41 -7.33
CA GLY A 9 -3.53 5.04 -6.98
C GLY A 9 -2.68 4.74 -8.17
N ILE A 10 -1.51 4.16 -7.91
CA ILE A 10 -0.56 3.76 -8.95
C ILE A 10 -0.20 2.29 -8.76
N ASP A 11 0.11 1.63 -9.86
CA ASP A 11 0.59 0.25 -9.84
C ASP A 11 2.09 0.24 -10.09
N LEU A 12 2.81 -0.44 -9.21
CA LEU A 12 4.26 -0.57 -9.29
C LEU A 12 4.60 -2.01 -9.64
N ALA A 13 5.22 -2.21 -10.79
CA ALA A 13 5.63 -3.54 -11.23
C ALA A 13 6.71 -4.05 -10.29
N CYS A 14 6.44 -5.17 -9.63
CA CYS A 14 7.35 -5.79 -8.68
C CYS A 14 7.22 -7.30 -8.79
N ALA A 15 8.32 -8.00 -8.57
CA ALA A 15 8.26 -9.46 -8.51
C ALA A 15 7.50 -9.90 -7.26
N ALA A 16 6.77 -11.01 -7.37
CA ALA A 16 6.12 -11.63 -6.22
C ALA A 16 7.18 -11.94 -5.15
N GLY A 17 6.83 -11.69 -3.89
CA GLY A 17 7.75 -11.88 -2.78
C GLY A 17 8.59 -10.66 -2.43
N THR A 18 8.58 -9.60 -3.27
CA THR A 18 9.28 -8.37 -2.96
C THR A 18 8.72 -7.76 -1.67
N ALA A 19 9.60 -7.28 -0.79
CA ALA A 19 9.19 -6.67 0.46
C ALA A 19 8.41 -5.37 0.19
N VAL A 20 7.28 -5.21 0.86
CA VAL A 20 6.49 -3.98 0.85
C VAL A 20 6.81 -3.22 2.13
N ARG A 21 7.26 -1.98 1.99
CA ARG A 21 7.70 -1.16 3.11
C ARG A 21 6.78 0.04 3.31
N ALA A 22 6.61 0.45 4.56
CA ALA A 22 5.83 1.62 4.89
C ALA A 22 6.51 2.86 4.30
N VAL A 23 5.76 3.69 3.58
CA VAL A 23 6.31 4.93 3.02
C VAL A 23 6.53 5.99 4.11
N GLN A 24 5.75 5.92 5.19
CA GLN A 24 5.85 6.82 6.33
C GLN A 24 5.44 6.07 7.59
N GLU A 25 5.84 6.60 8.75
CA GLU A 25 5.36 6.07 10.02
C GLU A 25 3.85 6.24 10.15
N GLY A 26 3.23 5.40 10.95
CA GLY A 26 1.80 5.49 11.19
C GLY A 26 1.27 4.31 11.99
N VAL A 27 -0.06 4.21 12.00
CA VAL A 27 -0.78 3.14 12.70
C VAL A 27 -1.55 2.33 11.66
N VAL A 28 -1.44 1.01 11.74
CA VAL A 28 -2.21 0.12 10.87
C VAL A 28 -3.68 0.20 11.30
N THR A 29 -4.55 0.61 10.38
CA THR A 29 -5.99 0.72 10.62
C THR A 29 -6.77 -0.44 10.03
N ALA A 30 -6.20 -1.13 9.04
CA ALA A 30 -6.83 -2.32 8.45
C ALA A 30 -5.77 -3.26 7.92
N ALA A 31 -6.02 -4.56 8.08
CA ALA A 31 -5.25 -5.64 7.46
C ALA A 31 -6.27 -6.71 7.12
N ALA A 32 -6.65 -6.82 5.84
CA ALA A 32 -7.83 -7.59 5.47
C ALA A 32 -7.74 -8.08 4.03
N TYR A 33 -8.76 -8.80 3.60
CA TYR A 33 -8.90 -9.26 2.23
C TYR A 33 -10.22 -8.75 1.65
N SER A 34 -10.16 -8.29 0.41
CA SER A 34 -11.36 -7.98 -0.37
C SER A 34 -11.20 -8.51 -1.79
N PRO A 35 -12.31 -8.75 -2.51
CA PRO A 35 -12.20 -9.27 -3.89
C PRO A 35 -11.43 -8.35 -4.84
N SER A 36 -11.53 -7.03 -4.64
CA SER A 36 -10.86 -6.08 -5.54
C SER A 36 -9.41 -5.84 -5.16
N TYR A 37 -9.13 -5.60 -3.89
CA TYR A 37 -7.76 -5.31 -3.42
C TYR A 37 -6.94 -6.56 -3.13
N GLY A 38 -7.59 -7.72 -2.93
CA GLY A 38 -6.91 -8.87 -2.37
C GLY A 38 -6.50 -8.60 -0.93
N SER A 39 -5.41 -9.20 -0.51
CA SER A 39 -4.83 -8.91 0.80
C SER A 39 -4.26 -7.50 0.79
N HIS A 40 -4.69 -6.67 1.72
CA HIS A 40 -4.34 -5.25 1.72
C HIS A 40 -4.18 -4.69 3.11
N LEU A 41 -3.49 -3.55 3.18
CA LEU A 41 -3.23 -2.82 4.42
C LEU A 41 -3.63 -1.37 4.24
N ARG A 42 -4.09 -0.75 5.34
CA ARG A 42 -4.30 0.69 5.44
C ARG A 42 -3.50 1.21 6.61
N ILE A 43 -2.79 2.30 6.39
CA ILE A 43 -1.97 2.94 7.42
C ILE A 43 -2.35 4.39 7.52
N LEU A 44 -2.72 4.83 8.73
CA LEU A 44 -3.03 6.22 9.03
C LEU A 44 -1.75 6.90 9.54
N HIS A 45 -1.37 8.00 8.91
CA HIS A 45 -0.17 8.76 9.22
C HIS A 45 -0.45 9.93 10.15
N PRO A 46 0.57 10.46 10.85
CA PRO A 46 0.36 11.55 11.81
C PRO A 46 -0.26 12.81 11.21
N ASP A 47 -0.06 13.05 9.92
CA ASP A 47 -0.62 14.22 9.23
C ASP A 47 -2.07 14.03 8.78
N GLY A 48 -2.68 12.89 9.11
CA GLY A 48 -4.05 12.57 8.73
C GLY A 48 -4.20 11.91 7.38
N CYS A 49 -3.11 11.73 6.63
CA CYS A 49 -3.15 10.99 5.38
C CYS A 49 -3.20 9.50 5.65
N GLU A 50 -3.75 8.75 4.69
CA GLU A 50 -3.81 7.29 4.75
C GLU A 50 -3.15 6.72 3.50
N THR A 51 -2.30 5.71 3.67
CA THR A 51 -1.78 4.94 2.54
C THR A 51 -2.40 3.56 2.55
N ARG A 52 -2.66 3.03 1.36
CA ARG A 52 -3.24 1.69 1.16
C ARG A 52 -2.34 0.90 0.24
N TYR A 53 -2.10 -0.36 0.62
CA TYR A 53 -1.18 -1.27 -0.06
C TYR A 53 -1.99 -2.51 -0.42
N ALA A 54 -2.12 -2.81 -1.71
CA ALA A 54 -3.03 -3.86 -2.18
C ALA A 54 -2.31 -4.93 -3.00
N HIS A 55 -2.99 -6.05 -3.21
CA HIS A 55 -2.54 -7.23 -3.95
C HIS A 55 -1.32 -7.91 -3.31
N LEU A 56 -1.27 -7.87 -1.97
CA LEU A 56 -0.17 -8.47 -1.20
C LEU A 56 -0.35 -9.98 -1.10
N GLN A 57 0.74 -10.68 -0.89
CA GLN A 57 0.74 -12.11 -0.62
C GLN A 57 0.64 -12.39 0.87
N TYR A 58 1.53 -11.79 1.65
CA TYR A 58 1.55 -11.94 3.11
C TYR A 58 1.46 -10.58 3.77
N LEU A 59 0.76 -10.54 4.90
CA LEU A 59 0.64 -9.37 5.77
C LEU A 59 1.35 -9.67 7.07
N TYR A 60 2.34 -8.85 7.43
CA TYR A 60 3.15 -9.07 8.63
C TYR A 60 2.71 -8.22 9.82
N VAL A 61 1.76 -7.32 9.62
CA VAL A 61 1.30 -6.39 10.66
C VAL A 61 -0.22 -6.51 10.84
N ARG A 62 -0.70 -6.02 11.97
CA ARG A 62 -2.11 -6.13 12.36
C ARG A 62 -2.68 -4.75 12.69
N PRO A 63 -4.01 -4.58 12.62
CA PRO A 63 -4.62 -3.32 13.04
C PRO A 63 -4.21 -2.96 14.46
N GLY A 64 -3.91 -1.69 14.68
CA GLY A 64 -3.46 -1.17 15.95
C GLY A 64 -1.95 -1.11 16.12
N GLU A 65 -1.18 -1.80 15.29
CA GLU A 65 0.28 -1.73 15.36
C GLU A 65 0.80 -0.39 14.85
N VAL A 66 1.82 0.12 15.51
CA VAL A 66 2.58 1.29 15.06
C VAL A 66 3.71 0.80 14.17
N VAL A 67 3.84 1.41 12.98
CA VAL A 67 4.91 1.06 12.05
C VAL A 67 5.79 2.28 11.80
N GLN A 68 7.06 2.02 11.50
CA GLN A 68 8.04 3.05 11.19
C GLN A 68 8.21 3.17 9.67
N ALA A 69 8.66 4.32 9.21
CA ALA A 69 9.01 4.49 7.80
C ALA A 69 10.06 3.45 7.41
N GLY A 70 9.85 2.77 6.29
CA GLY A 70 10.76 1.73 5.81
C GLY A 70 10.56 0.35 6.43
N GLN A 71 9.68 0.23 7.42
CA GLN A 71 9.40 -1.07 8.03
C GLN A 71 8.71 -1.99 7.03
N THR A 72 9.11 -3.25 6.98
CA THR A 72 8.48 -4.24 6.10
C THR A 72 7.10 -4.58 6.62
N LEU A 73 6.09 -4.43 5.75
CA LEU A 73 4.68 -4.65 6.07
C LEU A 73 4.17 -5.99 5.58
N GLY A 74 4.78 -6.52 4.54
CA GLY A 74 4.35 -7.76 3.89
C GLY A 74 5.13 -7.96 2.61
N THR A 75 4.58 -8.78 1.72
CA THR A 75 5.22 -9.08 0.43
C THR A 75 4.25 -8.89 -0.72
N VAL A 76 4.81 -8.51 -1.87
CA VAL A 76 4.04 -8.35 -3.11
C VAL A 76 3.51 -9.72 -3.57
N GLY A 77 2.27 -9.72 -4.03
CA GLY A 77 1.63 -10.90 -4.63
C GLY A 77 0.79 -10.48 -5.82
N GLN A 78 -0.24 -11.27 -6.08
CA GLN A 78 -1.22 -10.95 -7.11
C GLN A 78 -2.62 -11.35 -6.67
N THR A 79 -2.90 -11.15 -5.38
CA THR A 79 -4.20 -11.46 -4.81
C THR A 79 -5.25 -10.43 -5.24
N GLY A 80 -6.52 -10.81 -5.18
CA GLY A 80 -7.60 -9.96 -5.65
C GLY A 80 -7.66 -9.87 -7.17
N ARG A 81 -7.97 -8.71 -7.72
CA ARG A 81 -8.13 -8.50 -9.16
C ARG A 81 -6.83 -8.19 -9.89
N ALA A 82 -5.73 -8.73 -9.41
CA ALA A 82 -4.45 -8.51 -10.07
C ALA A 82 -4.26 -9.48 -11.24
N THR A 83 -3.79 -8.97 -12.38
CA THR A 83 -3.48 -9.79 -13.55
C THR A 83 -2.02 -10.23 -13.57
N GLY A 84 -1.22 -9.73 -12.65
CA GLY A 84 0.18 -10.10 -12.49
C GLY A 84 0.68 -9.53 -11.18
N ALA A 85 1.89 -9.92 -10.79
CA ALA A 85 2.48 -9.44 -9.54
C ALA A 85 2.78 -7.95 -9.63
N HIS A 86 2.21 -7.17 -8.74
CA HIS A 86 2.47 -5.74 -8.63
C HIS A 86 1.96 -5.23 -7.28
N LEU A 87 2.47 -4.08 -6.87
CA LEU A 87 1.97 -3.36 -5.70
C LEU A 87 1.05 -2.25 -6.19
N HIS A 88 -0.18 -2.24 -5.70
CA HIS A 88 -1.09 -1.11 -5.91
C HIS A 88 -1.02 -0.23 -4.67
N LEU A 89 -0.61 1.02 -4.85
CA LEU A 89 -0.42 1.98 -3.76
C LEU A 89 -1.39 3.15 -3.93
N GLU A 90 -2.14 3.44 -2.88
CA GLU A 90 -3.06 4.59 -2.85
C GLU A 90 -2.68 5.53 -1.73
N LEU A 91 -2.87 6.82 -1.96
CA LEU A 91 -2.78 7.87 -0.95
C LEU A 91 -4.15 8.53 -0.82
N TRP A 92 -4.65 8.60 0.40
CA TRP A 92 -5.94 9.22 0.70
C TRP A 92 -5.75 10.37 1.67
N ARG A 93 -6.44 11.48 1.43
CA ARG A 93 -6.37 12.66 2.27
C ARG A 93 -7.78 13.21 2.42
N GLN A 94 -8.27 13.25 3.67
CA GLN A 94 -9.61 13.76 3.98
C GLN A 94 -10.70 13.09 3.14
N GLY A 95 -10.61 11.77 2.98
CA GLY A 95 -11.60 10.99 2.25
C GLY A 95 -11.50 11.05 0.74
N ALA A 96 -10.47 11.67 0.20
CA ALA A 96 -10.25 11.77 -1.25
C ALA A 96 -8.94 11.11 -1.64
N ALA A 97 -8.96 10.36 -2.74
CA ALA A 97 -7.76 9.75 -3.28
C ALA A 97 -6.87 10.84 -3.90
N CYS A 98 -5.58 10.76 -3.60
CA CYS A 98 -4.56 11.69 -4.10
C CYS A 98 -3.51 10.93 -4.88
N ASP A 99 -2.70 11.65 -5.67
CA ASP A 99 -1.60 11.05 -6.40
C ASP A 99 -0.48 10.68 -5.42
N PRO A 100 -0.14 9.39 -5.26
CA PRO A 100 0.91 8.97 -4.33
C PRO A 100 2.32 9.17 -4.87
N ALA A 101 2.49 9.62 -6.12
CA ALA A 101 3.81 9.73 -6.73
C ALA A 101 4.74 10.65 -5.92
N ALA A 102 4.21 11.72 -5.34
CA ALA A 102 5.00 12.63 -4.53
C ALA A 102 5.62 11.95 -3.30
N LEU A 103 4.91 10.99 -2.70
CA LEU A 103 5.46 10.21 -1.58
C LEU A 103 6.63 9.34 -2.03
N LEU A 104 6.52 8.74 -3.20
CA LEU A 104 7.58 7.88 -3.73
C LEU A 104 8.83 8.68 -4.07
N GLU A 105 8.66 9.91 -4.54
CA GLU A 105 9.79 10.79 -4.83
C GLU A 105 10.57 11.17 -3.57
N ASN A 106 9.88 11.23 -2.42
CA ASN A 106 10.47 11.63 -1.15
C ASN A 106 10.72 10.44 -0.22
N ALA A 107 10.50 9.21 -0.69
CA ALA A 107 10.72 8.02 0.12
C ALA A 107 12.22 7.85 0.39
N PRO A 108 12.60 7.45 1.60
CA PRO A 108 13.99 7.21 1.92
C PRO A 108 14.58 6.02 1.17
#